data_6f91c739d9dad08a38e0eb76eba61265
#
_entry.id   6f91c739d9dad08a38e0eb76eba61265
#
_cell.length_a   1.000
_cell.length_b   1.000
_cell.length_c   1.000
_cell.angle_alpha   90.00
_cell.angle_beta   90.00
_cell.angle_gamma   90.00
#
_symmetry.space_group_name_H-M   'P 1'
#
loop_
_entity.id
_entity.type
_entity.pdbx_description
1 polymer ?
#
loop_
_entity_poly.entity_id
_entity_poly.type
_entity_poly.pdbx_seq_one_letter_code
_entity_poly.pdbx_strand_id
1 'polypeptide(L)'
;MCLRKGETKMQDKNINSQGPKDFKNALKRFWLSIREWKIKIIVAAVLSLISTLLMVFGPMILGMMTTSATESLKNQSVINWSEINFLAFVLIATFLLSAVIGYIQGVVTSSLSVLYEKKLRNSILEKMRRLPIGYFDKTPNGDVMSRMINDVDMISVSFAETLTQIITSFTTLVGYLVIMLYLSVTLSLIAIFAVPISTIFISSVLKKAKVYFAAERTTLGKLNSIIEENFSGQLIIKANNHAEKSIKGFDKINDQLYNESRQAQFLSSLTFPLTHVFLNLAYAGVCMLGGYYVISGVISIGGIQAFIQYLNRFNRPITEVAQLSSTIQQILAAAERIFNFLEEVEEKPEVEKSLFKQIMNKDRKFLGEVEFRNVNFSYDVKPIIKNFSVKIKPGMQVAIVGPTGAGKTTIVNLLMRFFDPNEGEILIDGVETSKMRRDEVRDLFGMVLQDTWLFSGTIMENLKYGAKRVSDEEVYKAAKLVGVDHFIKSLPNGYQTVISEDSDNISAGEKQLMTITRAVISEPLMMILDEATSNVDTRTEQLIQDAFSKLTKGRTSFVIAHRLSTIREADLILVMREGNIIEQGNHKELLAKNGFYAELYNSQFSEDV
;
A
#
# COMPACT_ATOMS: atom_id res chain seq x y z
N MET A 1 26.52 -5.85 -19.44
CA MET A 1 25.99 -7.12 -18.84
C MET A 1 26.52 -7.43 -17.42
N CYS A 2 27.38 -6.60 -16.83
CA CYS A 2 27.95 -6.84 -15.47
C CYS A 2 27.39 -5.97 -14.32
N LEU A 3 26.54 -4.98 -14.59
CA LEU A 3 26.01 -4.06 -13.56
C LEU A 3 24.63 -4.45 -12.99
N ARG A 4 23.90 -5.39 -13.63
CA ARG A 4 22.57 -5.84 -13.16
C ARG A 4 22.57 -6.93 -12.07
N LYS A 5 23.73 -7.53 -11.77
CA LYS A 5 23.83 -8.59 -10.73
C LYS A 5 24.01 -8.09 -9.29
N GLY A 6 24.29 -6.81 -9.11
CA GLY A 6 24.47 -6.20 -7.79
C GLY A 6 23.16 -5.73 -7.15
N GLU A 7 22.25 -5.18 -7.95
CA GLU A 7 20.99 -4.60 -7.45
C GLU A 7 19.95 -5.65 -7.10
N THR A 8 19.86 -6.75 -7.86
CA THR A 8 18.95 -7.87 -7.56
C THR A 8 19.28 -8.59 -6.24
N LYS A 9 20.55 -8.59 -5.82
CA LYS A 9 20.94 -9.20 -4.52
C LYS A 9 20.62 -8.33 -3.30
N MET A 10 20.42 -7.03 -3.46
CA MET A 10 20.00 -6.15 -2.36
C MET A 10 18.47 -6.13 -2.18
N GLN A 11 17.69 -6.25 -3.25
CA GLN A 11 16.22 -6.33 -3.17
C GLN A 11 15.74 -7.66 -2.57
N ASP A 12 16.36 -8.80 -2.91
CA ASP A 12 15.96 -10.11 -2.36
C ASP A 12 16.25 -10.29 -0.85
N LYS A 13 17.13 -9.50 -0.26
CA LYS A 13 17.40 -9.57 1.19
C LYS A 13 16.35 -8.89 2.07
N ASN A 14 15.53 -7.99 1.52
CA ASN A 14 14.58 -7.18 2.29
C ASN A 14 13.14 -7.73 2.32
N ILE A 15 12.77 -8.67 1.47
CA ILE A 15 11.40 -9.23 1.42
C ILE A 15 11.19 -10.37 2.44
N ASN A 16 12.25 -10.94 3.01
CA ASN A 16 12.19 -12.16 3.83
C ASN A 16 12.21 -11.99 5.35
N SER A 17 12.20 -10.78 5.91
CA SER A 17 12.02 -10.61 7.36
C SER A 17 10.55 -10.40 7.70
N GLN A 18 9.88 -11.45 8.18
CA GLN A 18 8.49 -11.39 8.67
C GLN A 18 8.33 -10.51 9.94
N GLY A 19 9.36 -9.84 10.42
CA GLY A 19 9.34 -9.00 11.61
C GLY A 19 9.98 -7.63 11.37
N PRO A 20 9.73 -6.67 12.27
CA PRO A 20 10.30 -5.34 12.20
C PRO A 20 11.83 -5.38 12.32
N LYS A 21 12.52 -4.45 11.66
CA LYS A 21 13.99 -4.31 11.76
C LYS A 21 14.42 -3.95 13.17
N ASP A 22 13.65 -3.07 13.83
CA ASP A 22 13.85 -2.68 15.24
C ASP A 22 12.55 -2.86 16.03
N PHE A 23 12.42 -4.03 16.66
CA PHE A 23 11.23 -4.42 17.44
C PHE A 23 10.90 -3.43 18.56
N LYS A 24 11.92 -2.95 19.31
CA LYS A 24 11.67 -2.05 20.45
C LYS A 24 11.18 -0.68 20.00
N ASN A 25 11.76 -0.16 18.95
CA ASN A 25 11.37 1.14 18.40
C ASN A 25 9.98 1.06 17.75
N ALA A 26 9.71 0.03 16.95
CA ALA A 26 8.40 -0.21 16.36
C ALA A 26 7.30 -0.33 17.43
N LEU A 27 7.53 -1.09 18.51
CA LEU A 27 6.60 -1.24 19.62
C LEU A 27 6.35 0.10 20.34
N LYS A 28 7.42 0.88 20.59
CA LYS A 28 7.30 2.20 21.24
C LYS A 28 6.47 3.18 20.39
N ARG A 29 6.76 3.27 19.08
CA ARG A 29 6.01 4.11 18.13
C ARG A 29 4.54 3.69 18.04
N PHE A 30 4.32 2.39 17.92
CA PHE A 30 2.97 1.83 17.90
C PHE A 30 2.19 2.17 19.16
N TRP A 31 2.79 1.97 20.34
CA TRP A 31 2.14 2.32 21.62
C TRP A 31 1.82 3.81 21.73
N LEU A 32 2.72 4.69 21.27
CA LEU A 32 2.47 6.12 21.24
C LEU A 32 1.30 6.48 20.31
N SER A 33 1.15 5.81 19.18
CA SER A 33 0.09 6.09 18.20
C SER A 33 -1.31 5.72 18.68
N ILE A 34 -1.43 4.72 19.57
CA ILE A 34 -2.70 4.26 20.14
C ILE A 34 -3.04 4.88 21.49
N ARG A 35 -2.13 5.67 22.07
CA ARG A 35 -2.26 6.26 23.42
C ARG A 35 -3.54 7.11 23.60
N GLU A 36 -4.05 7.69 22.54
CA GLU A 36 -5.29 8.48 22.57
C GLU A 36 -6.50 7.65 23.02
N TRP A 37 -6.50 6.35 22.73
CA TRP A 37 -7.61 5.43 23.08
C TRP A 37 -7.33 4.58 24.32
N LYS A 38 -6.37 4.99 25.17
CA LYS A 38 -5.98 4.24 26.38
C LYS A 38 -7.19 3.82 27.26
N ILE A 39 -8.20 4.67 27.37
CA ILE A 39 -9.40 4.37 28.16
C ILE A 39 -10.18 3.22 27.53
N LYS A 40 -10.41 3.23 26.22
CA LYS A 40 -11.12 2.14 25.53
C LYS A 40 -10.33 0.82 25.61
N ILE A 41 -9.00 0.88 25.52
CA ILE A 41 -8.12 -0.28 25.67
C ILE A 41 -8.24 -0.87 27.08
N ILE A 42 -8.20 -0.03 28.12
CA ILE A 42 -8.35 -0.47 29.52
C ILE A 42 -9.74 -1.07 29.75
N VAL A 43 -10.80 -0.43 29.25
CA VAL A 43 -12.17 -0.95 29.36
C VAL A 43 -12.29 -2.32 28.68
N ALA A 44 -11.79 -2.46 27.44
CA ALA A 44 -11.79 -3.73 26.74
C ALA A 44 -11.01 -4.82 27.51
N ALA A 45 -9.85 -4.46 28.07
CA ALA A 45 -9.02 -5.36 28.87
C ALA A 45 -9.73 -5.83 30.15
N VAL A 46 -10.36 -4.92 30.88
CA VAL A 46 -11.12 -5.26 32.12
C VAL A 46 -12.33 -6.13 31.81
N LEU A 47 -13.10 -5.77 30.75
CA LEU A 47 -14.26 -6.59 30.35
C LEU A 47 -13.83 -7.99 29.89
N SER A 48 -12.75 -8.11 29.14
CA SER A 48 -12.18 -9.39 28.73
C SER A 48 -11.74 -10.23 29.93
N LEU A 49 -11.06 -9.61 30.90
CA LEU A 49 -10.63 -10.27 32.13
C LEU A 49 -11.85 -10.81 32.91
N ILE A 50 -12.87 -9.98 33.13
CA ILE A 50 -14.08 -10.38 33.89
C ILE A 50 -14.84 -11.50 33.16
N SER A 51 -15.07 -11.34 31.84
CA SER A 51 -15.76 -12.36 31.05
C SER A 51 -15.02 -13.70 31.09
N THR A 52 -13.69 -13.67 30.97
CA THR A 52 -12.87 -14.89 31.01
C THR A 52 -12.86 -15.54 32.39
N LEU A 53 -12.75 -14.77 33.47
CA LEU A 53 -12.81 -15.31 34.83
C LEU A 53 -14.12 -16.02 35.08
N LEU A 54 -15.25 -15.46 34.66
CA LEU A 54 -16.55 -16.12 34.77
C LEU A 54 -16.55 -17.47 34.02
N MET A 55 -15.98 -17.55 32.83
CA MET A 55 -15.89 -18.82 32.09
C MET A 55 -14.96 -19.85 32.76
N VAL A 56 -13.90 -19.40 33.44
CA VAL A 56 -12.96 -20.28 34.15
C VAL A 56 -13.63 -21.05 35.30
N PHE A 57 -14.63 -20.48 35.97
CA PHE A 57 -15.36 -21.16 37.04
C PHE A 57 -16.37 -22.21 36.56
N GLY A 58 -16.77 -22.23 35.30
CA GLY A 58 -17.77 -23.14 34.76
C GLY A 58 -17.54 -24.63 35.09
N PRO A 59 -16.34 -25.19 34.77
CA PRO A 59 -16.04 -26.60 35.11
C PRO A 59 -16.10 -26.92 36.62
N MET A 60 -15.73 -25.96 37.48
CA MET A 60 -15.79 -26.13 38.93
C MET A 60 -17.24 -26.23 39.41
N ILE A 61 -18.15 -25.36 38.95
CA ILE A 61 -19.55 -25.39 39.28
C ILE A 61 -20.19 -26.71 38.82
N LEU A 62 -19.86 -27.16 37.60
CA LEU A 62 -20.32 -28.45 37.08
C LEU A 62 -19.82 -29.61 37.93
N GLY A 63 -18.58 -29.56 38.41
CA GLY A 63 -18.04 -30.52 39.36
C GLY A 63 -18.78 -30.55 40.70
N MET A 64 -19.16 -29.39 41.25
CA MET A 64 -19.96 -29.30 42.48
C MET A 64 -21.33 -29.95 42.27
N MET A 65 -22.01 -29.74 41.13
CA MET A 65 -23.27 -30.40 40.80
C MET A 65 -23.13 -31.92 40.79
N THR A 66 -22.07 -32.43 40.18
CA THR A 66 -21.78 -33.87 40.11
C THR A 66 -21.49 -34.42 41.49
N THR A 67 -20.77 -33.70 42.36
CA THR A 67 -20.51 -34.10 43.75
C THR A 67 -21.80 -34.21 44.54
N SER A 68 -22.66 -33.20 44.50
CA SER A 68 -23.95 -33.20 45.20
C SER A 68 -24.84 -34.38 44.77
N ALA A 69 -24.88 -34.67 43.45
CA ALA A 69 -25.65 -35.82 42.95
C ALA A 69 -25.07 -37.17 43.41
N THR A 70 -23.75 -37.33 43.38
CA THR A 70 -23.09 -38.60 43.73
C THR A 70 -23.08 -38.87 45.24
N GLU A 71 -22.97 -37.85 46.09
CA GLU A 71 -23.07 -37.98 47.56
C GLU A 71 -24.49 -38.37 47.99
N SER A 72 -25.51 -37.81 47.36
CA SER A 72 -26.90 -38.21 47.60
C SER A 72 -27.11 -39.69 47.26
N LEU A 73 -26.59 -40.19 46.20
CA LEU A 73 -26.68 -41.60 45.82
C LEU A 73 -25.88 -42.52 46.74
N LYS A 74 -24.70 -42.12 47.20
CA LYS A 74 -23.86 -42.89 48.13
C LYS A 74 -24.49 -43.05 49.49
N ASN A 75 -25.18 -42.01 50.00
CA ASN A 75 -25.83 -41.99 51.27
C ASN A 75 -27.24 -42.57 51.23
N GLN A 76 -27.66 -43.17 50.12
CA GLN A 76 -29.02 -43.68 49.89
C GLN A 76 -30.13 -42.66 50.22
N SER A 77 -29.79 -41.37 50.14
CA SER A 77 -30.69 -40.25 50.34
C SER A 77 -31.36 -39.82 49.05
N VAL A 78 -32.52 -39.16 49.18
CA VAL A 78 -33.16 -38.55 48.01
C VAL A 78 -32.20 -37.47 47.39
N ILE A 79 -32.05 -37.48 46.07
CA ILE A 79 -31.22 -36.49 45.38
C ILE A 79 -31.69 -35.09 45.80
N ASN A 80 -30.73 -34.25 46.20
CA ASN A 80 -31.01 -32.86 46.59
C ASN A 80 -31.18 -31.98 45.31
N TRP A 81 -32.38 -32.10 44.73
CA TRP A 81 -32.71 -31.32 43.53
C TRP A 81 -32.65 -29.80 43.74
N SER A 82 -32.88 -29.32 44.97
CA SER A 82 -32.82 -27.90 45.31
C SER A 82 -31.39 -27.34 45.10
N GLU A 83 -30.39 -28.04 45.59
CA GLU A 83 -28.99 -27.65 45.46
C GLU A 83 -28.50 -27.75 44.01
N ILE A 84 -28.85 -28.86 43.33
CA ILE A 84 -28.49 -29.05 41.91
C ILE A 84 -29.13 -27.97 41.04
N ASN A 85 -30.42 -27.64 41.24
CA ASN A 85 -31.09 -26.58 40.49
C ASN A 85 -30.49 -25.20 40.78
N PHE A 86 -30.11 -24.93 42.03
CA PHE A 86 -29.41 -23.68 42.38
C PHE A 86 -28.05 -23.57 41.66
N LEU A 87 -27.22 -24.62 41.68
CA LEU A 87 -25.96 -24.66 41.00
C LEU A 87 -26.12 -24.55 39.46
N ALA A 88 -27.15 -25.19 38.89
CA ALA A 88 -27.49 -25.06 37.48
C ALA A 88 -27.89 -23.62 37.12
N PHE A 89 -28.70 -22.97 37.96
CA PHE A 89 -29.03 -21.56 37.76
C PHE A 89 -27.78 -20.67 37.82
N VAL A 90 -26.90 -20.88 38.82
CA VAL A 90 -25.64 -20.14 38.94
C VAL A 90 -24.75 -20.36 37.67
N LEU A 91 -24.68 -21.60 37.18
CA LEU A 91 -23.91 -21.91 35.96
C LEU A 91 -24.47 -21.18 34.73
N ILE A 92 -25.79 -21.22 34.55
CA ILE A 92 -26.46 -20.51 33.46
C ILE A 92 -26.25 -19.00 33.59
N ALA A 93 -26.42 -18.46 34.80
CA ALA A 93 -26.22 -17.03 35.06
C ALA A 93 -24.76 -16.58 34.78
N THR A 94 -23.77 -17.38 35.18
CA THR A 94 -22.35 -17.07 34.89
C THR A 94 -22.03 -17.09 33.39
N PHE A 95 -22.57 -18.05 32.64
CA PHE A 95 -22.37 -18.08 31.19
C PHE A 95 -23.10 -16.95 30.47
N LEU A 96 -24.33 -16.65 30.83
CA LEU A 96 -25.08 -15.53 30.27
C LEU A 96 -24.39 -14.19 30.56
N LEU A 97 -23.94 -13.97 31.80
CA LEU A 97 -23.23 -12.77 32.19
C LEU A 97 -21.89 -12.64 31.41
N SER A 98 -21.14 -13.75 31.31
CA SER A 98 -19.91 -13.79 30.50
C SER A 98 -20.18 -13.46 29.03
N ALA A 99 -21.27 -14.00 28.46
CA ALA A 99 -21.63 -13.72 27.06
C ALA A 99 -21.99 -12.24 26.83
N VAL A 100 -22.77 -11.65 27.74
CA VAL A 100 -23.14 -10.22 27.67
C VAL A 100 -21.90 -9.32 27.79
N ILE A 101 -21.04 -9.61 28.78
CA ILE A 101 -19.80 -8.85 28.98
C ILE A 101 -18.87 -9.02 27.74
N GLY A 102 -18.77 -10.24 27.23
CA GLY A 102 -17.99 -10.53 26.02
C GLY A 102 -18.53 -9.81 24.77
N TYR A 103 -19.85 -9.71 24.63
CA TYR A 103 -20.49 -8.94 23.58
C TYR A 103 -20.13 -7.45 23.68
N ILE A 104 -20.27 -6.85 24.85
CA ILE A 104 -19.93 -5.43 25.09
C ILE A 104 -18.44 -5.21 24.81
N GLN A 105 -17.57 -6.08 25.26
CA GLN A 105 -16.14 -6.04 25.00
C GLN A 105 -15.86 -6.08 23.49
N GLY A 106 -16.51 -6.97 22.73
CA GLY A 106 -16.39 -7.06 21.28
C GLY A 106 -16.77 -5.76 20.57
N VAL A 107 -17.87 -5.12 20.98
CA VAL A 107 -18.29 -3.81 20.43
C VAL A 107 -17.24 -2.72 20.71
N VAL A 108 -16.71 -2.65 21.94
CA VAL A 108 -15.67 -1.67 22.30
C VAL A 108 -14.40 -1.89 21.46
N THR A 109 -13.98 -3.14 21.30
CA THR A 109 -12.78 -3.54 20.56
C THR A 109 -12.92 -3.25 19.06
N SER A 110 -14.07 -3.60 18.47
CA SER A 110 -14.37 -3.29 17.07
C SER A 110 -14.41 -1.79 16.80
N SER A 111 -15.06 -1.02 17.71
CA SER A 111 -15.06 0.44 17.62
C SER A 111 -13.64 1.03 17.67
N LEU A 112 -12.76 0.48 18.52
CA LEU A 112 -11.35 0.90 18.60
C LEU A 112 -10.60 0.64 17.29
N SER A 113 -10.76 -0.56 16.72
CA SER A 113 -10.16 -0.98 15.46
C SER A 113 -10.50 -0.01 14.33
N VAL A 114 -11.80 0.23 14.10
CA VAL A 114 -12.28 1.10 13.01
C VAL A 114 -11.83 2.56 13.17
N LEU A 115 -11.82 3.08 14.42
CA LEU A 115 -11.35 4.45 14.67
C LEU A 115 -9.85 4.59 14.39
N TYR A 116 -9.05 3.59 14.76
CA TYR A 116 -7.62 3.60 14.51
C TYR A 116 -7.31 3.47 13.01
N GLU A 117 -8.03 2.59 12.32
CA GLU A 117 -7.96 2.44 10.86
C GLU A 117 -8.23 3.77 10.14
N LYS A 118 -9.34 4.43 10.48
CA LYS A 118 -9.69 5.74 9.91
C LYS A 118 -8.57 6.76 10.13
N LYS A 119 -7.98 6.80 11.33
CA LYS A 119 -6.88 7.72 11.63
C LYS A 119 -5.66 7.44 10.76
N LEU A 120 -5.25 6.16 10.65
CA LEU A 120 -4.09 5.79 9.85
C LEU A 120 -4.29 6.13 8.37
N ARG A 121 -5.45 5.77 7.79
CA ARG A 121 -5.75 6.11 6.39
C ARG A 121 -5.75 7.62 6.14
N ASN A 122 -6.36 8.39 7.02
CA ASN A 122 -6.33 9.85 6.91
C ASN A 122 -4.91 10.41 7.01
N SER A 123 -4.08 9.88 7.93
CA SER A 123 -2.69 10.32 8.09
C SER A 123 -1.85 9.99 6.85
N ILE A 124 -2.06 8.82 6.24
CA ILE A 124 -1.39 8.42 4.99
C ILE A 124 -1.81 9.35 3.85
N LEU A 125 -3.12 9.60 3.66
CA LEU A 125 -3.63 10.50 2.62
C LEU A 125 -3.09 11.93 2.78
N GLU A 126 -3.08 12.44 4.00
CA GLU A 126 -2.55 13.78 4.27
C GLU A 126 -1.04 13.85 4.00
N LYS A 127 -0.30 12.79 4.35
CA LYS A 127 1.12 12.68 4.05
C LYS A 127 1.37 12.63 2.54
N MET A 128 0.60 11.83 1.79
CA MET A 128 0.70 11.76 0.31
C MET A 128 0.55 13.14 -0.35
N ARG A 129 -0.35 13.98 0.18
CA ARG A 129 -0.54 15.34 -0.35
C ARG A 129 0.64 16.27 -0.12
N ARG A 130 1.50 15.97 0.88
CA ARG A 130 2.65 16.81 1.27
C ARG A 130 3.99 16.26 0.75
N LEU A 131 3.98 15.05 0.20
CA LEU A 131 5.20 14.46 -0.34
C LEU A 131 5.57 15.08 -1.69
N PRO A 132 6.87 15.27 -1.95
CA PRO A 132 7.35 15.74 -3.25
C PRO A 132 7.06 14.71 -4.34
N ILE A 133 6.82 15.16 -5.57
CA ILE A 133 6.57 14.28 -6.74
C ILE A 133 7.71 13.28 -6.92
N GLY A 134 8.96 13.69 -6.70
CA GLY A 134 10.11 12.79 -6.79
C GLY A 134 10.12 11.59 -5.84
N TYR A 135 9.27 11.58 -4.80
CA TYR A 135 9.04 10.39 -4.00
C TYR A 135 8.29 9.31 -4.80
N PHE A 136 7.27 9.71 -5.54
CA PHE A 136 6.46 8.81 -6.36
C PHE A 136 7.19 8.30 -7.60
N ASP A 137 8.12 9.10 -8.14
CA ASP A 137 9.00 8.66 -9.25
C ASP A 137 9.94 7.53 -8.83
N LYS A 138 10.35 7.50 -7.54
CA LYS A 138 11.28 6.50 -6.99
C LYS A 138 10.60 5.30 -6.37
N THR A 139 9.35 5.47 -5.93
CA THR A 139 8.59 4.45 -5.19
C THR A 139 7.49 3.88 -6.07
N PRO A 140 7.46 2.56 -6.30
CA PRO A 140 6.37 1.94 -7.05
C PRO A 140 5.00 2.27 -6.42
N ASN A 141 4.02 2.65 -7.24
CA ASN A 141 2.67 2.98 -6.78
C ASN A 141 2.03 1.83 -5.97
N GLY A 142 2.32 0.58 -6.35
CA GLY A 142 1.86 -0.61 -5.65
C GLY A 142 2.32 -0.68 -4.18
N ASP A 143 3.52 -0.19 -3.86
CA ASP A 143 4.04 -0.17 -2.49
C ASP A 143 3.24 0.80 -1.61
N VAL A 144 2.90 1.98 -2.12
CA VAL A 144 2.09 2.98 -1.40
C VAL A 144 0.68 2.46 -1.18
N MET A 145 0.07 1.88 -2.22
CA MET A 145 -1.26 1.24 -2.14
C MET A 145 -1.27 0.08 -1.16
N SER A 146 -0.24 -0.78 -1.16
CA SER A 146 -0.12 -1.88 -0.21
C SER A 146 -0.05 -1.41 1.24
N ARG A 147 0.64 -0.30 1.52
CA ARG A 147 0.68 0.30 2.87
C ARG A 147 -0.69 0.82 3.29
N MET A 148 -1.42 1.46 2.37
CA MET A 148 -2.73 2.07 2.64
C MET A 148 -3.83 1.02 2.83
N ILE A 149 -3.76 -0.11 2.14
CA ILE A 149 -4.76 -1.17 2.17
C ILE A 149 -4.30 -2.29 3.12
N ASN A 150 -3.25 -3.03 2.74
CA ASN A 150 -2.87 -4.26 3.43
C ASN A 150 -2.25 -4.02 4.82
N ASP A 151 -1.34 -3.04 4.94
CA ASP A 151 -0.68 -2.78 6.22
C ASP A 151 -1.63 -2.13 7.24
N VAL A 152 -2.51 -1.24 6.80
CA VAL A 152 -3.53 -0.63 7.69
C VAL A 152 -4.53 -1.68 8.15
N ASP A 153 -5.02 -2.55 7.25
CA ASP A 153 -5.95 -3.64 7.60
C ASP A 153 -5.30 -4.64 8.55
N MET A 154 -4.04 -5.03 8.28
CA MET A 154 -3.28 -5.91 9.16
C MET A 154 -3.20 -5.35 10.58
N ILE A 155 -2.92 -4.06 10.73
CA ILE A 155 -2.83 -3.43 12.05
C ILE A 155 -4.21 -3.34 12.69
N SER A 156 -5.23 -2.85 11.99
CA SER A 156 -6.52 -2.54 12.59
C SER A 156 -7.25 -3.82 13.04
N VAL A 157 -7.32 -4.82 12.18
CA VAL A 157 -8.00 -6.09 12.48
C VAL A 157 -7.20 -6.90 13.49
N SER A 158 -5.92 -7.13 13.22
CA SER A 158 -5.12 -8.03 14.05
C SER A 158 -4.79 -7.47 15.43
N PHE A 159 -4.66 -6.13 15.58
CA PHE A 159 -4.35 -5.53 16.89
C PHE A 159 -5.45 -5.76 17.91
N ALA A 160 -6.69 -5.46 17.53
CA ALA A 160 -7.84 -5.58 18.43
C ALA A 160 -8.07 -7.02 18.89
N GLU A 161 -7.96 -7.97 17.96
CA GLU A 161 -8.05 -9.40 18.25
C GLU A 161 -6.88 -9.87 19.12
N THR A 162 -5.66 -9.49 18.78
CA THR A 162 -4.44 -9.86 19.53
C THR A 162 -4.48 -9.37 20.98
N LEU A 163 -4.91 -8.12 21.19
CA LEU A 163 -5.03 -7.57 22.55
C LEU A 163 -6.02 -8.42 23.40
N THR A 164 -7.19 -8.70 22.86
CA THR A 164 -8.19 -9.54 23.52
C THR A 164 -7.64 -10.93 23.78
N GLN A 165 -7.02 -11.55 22.78
CA GLN A 165 -6.51 -12.91 22.89
C GLN A 165 -5.36 -13.05 23.89
N ILE A 166 -4.47 -12.05 24.01
CA ILE A 166 -3.43 -12.03 25.06
C ILE A 166 -4.07 -12.10 26.44
N ILE A 167 -5.07 -11.25 26.69
CA ILE A 167 -5.73 -11.16 28.00
C ILE A 167 -6.49 -12.45 28.30
N THR A 168 -7.28 -12.95 27.35
CA THR A 168 -8.06 -14.18 27.53
C THR A 168 -7.15 -15.39 27.72
N SER A 169 -6.13 -15.58 26.90
CA SER A 169 -5.23 -16.72 26.98
C SER A 169 -4.40 -16.70 28.27
N PHE A 170 -3.91 -15.52 28.69
CA PHE A 170 -3.18 -15.39 29.95
C PHE A 170 -4.11 -15.65 31.16
N THR A 171 -5.31 -15.08 31.17
CA THR A 171 -6.30 -15.26 32.25
C THR A 171 -6.77 -16.70 32.36
N THR A 172 -7.02 -17.37 31.22
CA THR A 172 -7.44 -18.80 31.22
C THR A 172 -6.29 -19.68 31.67
N LEU A 173 -5.05 -19.43 31.20
CA LEU A 173 -3.89 -20.22 31.63
C LEU A 173 -3.65 -20.16 33.13
N VAL A 174 -3.61 -18.93 33.66
CA VAL A 174 -3.41 -18.71 35.12
C VAL A 174 -4.61 -19.23 35.91
N GLY A 175 -5.84 -18.95 35.47
CA GLY A 175 -7.05 -19.39 36.12
C GLY A 175 -7.17 -20.92 36.19
N TYR A 176 -6.93 -21.62 35.09
CA TYR A 176 -6.93 -23.08 35.08
C TYR A 176 -5.82 -23.65 35.97
N LEU A 177 -4.61 -23.10 35.92
CA LEU A 177 -3.51 -23.55 36.77
C LEU A 177 -3.83 -23.39 38.24
N VAL A 178 -4.37 -22.23 38.67
CA VAL A 178 -4.74 -21.96 40.07
C VAL A 178 -5.81 -22.94 40.55
N ILE A 179 -6.86 -23.16 39.78
CA ILE A 179 -7.94 -24.08 40.16
C ILE A 179 -7.44 -25.53 40.15
N MET A 180 -6.63 -25.95 39.22
CA MET A 180 -6.04 -27.29 39.17
C MET A 180 -5.18 -27.54 40.44
N LEU A 181 -4.32 -26.58 40.81
CA LEU A 181 -3.53 -26.67 42.04
C LEU A 181 -4.38 -26.69 43.30
N TYR A 182 -5.50 -25.95 43.33
CA TYR A 182 -6.45 -25.97 44.42
C TYR A 182 -7.15 -27.33 44.57
N LEU A 183 -7.53 -27.96 43.46
CA LEU A 183 -8.18 -29.27 43.46
C LEU A 183 -7.22 -30.40 43.85
N SER A 184 -6.01 -30.43 43.28
CA SER A 184 -4.97 -31.39 43.64
C SER A 184 -3.61 -31.00 43.09
N VAL A 185 -2.66 -30.76 43.97
CA VAL A 185 -1.26 -30.46 43.58
C VAL A 185 -0.65 -31.63 42.83
N THR A 186 -0.84 -32.86 43.26
CA THR A 186 -0.25 -34.05 42.66
C THR A 186 -0.74 -34.31 41.25
N LEU A 187 -2.04 -34.17 40.98
CA LEU A 187 -2.61 -34.32 39.65
C LEU A 187 -2.16 -33.16 38.75
N SER A 188 -2.02 -31.95 39.31
CA SER A 188 -1.54 -30.79 38.56
C SER A 188 -0.11 -30.95 38.08
N LEU A 189 0.76 -31.60 38.83
CA LEU A 189 2.12 -31.91 38.39
C LEU A 189 2.14 -32.77 37.11
N ILE A 190 1.23 -33.76 37.00
CA ILE A 190 1.12 -34.55 35.75
C ILE A 190 0.86 -33.64 34.55
N ALA A 191 -0.09 -32.70 34.66
CA ALA A 191 -0.43 -31.77 33.62
C ALA A 191 0.73 -30.80 33.33
N ILE A 192 1.38 -30.23 34.36
CA ILE A 192 2.47 -29.29 34.26
C ILE A 192 3.70 -29.92 33.57
N PHE A 193 3.99 -31.21 33.78
CA PHE A 193 5.08 -31.89 33.12
C PHE A 193 4.72 -32.38 31.72
N ALA A 194 3.48 -32.79 31.46
CA ALA A 194 3.05 -33.27 30.14
C ALA A 194 3.19 -32.19 29.06
N VAL A 195 2.87 -30.92 29.37
CA VAL A 195 2.91 -29.81 28.41
C VAL A 195 4.34 -29.49 27.92
N PRO A 196 5.35 -29.25 28.78
CA PRO A 196 6.72 -29.05 28.30
C PRO A 196 7.26 -30.22 27.50
N ILE A 197 6.99 -31.46 27.92
CA ILE A 197 7.42 -32.66 27.20
C ILE A 197 6.84 -32.68 25.78
N SER A 198 5.52 -32.46 25.65
CA SER A 198 4.89 -32.37 24.34
C SER A 198 5.44 -31.23 23.49
N THR A 199 5.66 -30.05 24.09
CA THR A 199 6.19 -28.87 23.41
C THR A 199 7.60 -29.08 22.88
N ILE A 200 8.50 -29.72 23.67
CA ILE A 200 9.86 -30.06 23.23
C ILE A 200 9.82 -31.01 22.05
N PHE A 201 8.98 -32.05 22.13
CA PHE A 201 8.86 -33.03 21.06
C PHE A 201 8.30 -32.40 19.77
N ILE A 202 7.23 -31.66 19.87
CA ILE A 202 6.60 -30.95 18.75
C ILE A 202 7.55 -29.92 18.13
N SER A 203 8.27 -29.16 18.95
CA SER A 203 9.24 -28.18 18.44
C SER A 203 10.36 -28.83 17.61
N SER A 204 10.75 -30.06 17.94
CA SER A 204 11.73 -30.83 17.18
C SER A 204 11.18 -31.23 15.79
N VAL A 205 9.92 -31.60 15.71
CA VAL A 205 9.22 -31.89 14.45
C VAL A 205 9.08 -30.61 13.61
N LEU A 206 8.63 -29.52 14.23
CA LEU A 206 8.46 -28.22 13.55
C LEU A 206 9.79 -27.65 13.04
N LYS A 207 10.91 -27.84 13.75
CA LYS A 207 12.24 -27.43 13.25
C LYS A 207 12.58 -28.12 11.92
N LYS A 208 12.26 -29.41 11.78
CA LYS A 208 12.43 -30.13 10.52
C LYS A 208 11.47 -29.63 9.44
N ALA A 209 10.19 -29.43 9.78
CA ALA A 209 9.18 -28.90 8.85
C ALA A 209 9.58 -27.52 8.31
N LYS A 210 10.17 -26.66 9.13
CA LYS A 210 10.62 -25.31 8.74
C LYS A 210 11.60 -25.31 7.55
N VAL A 211 12.47 -26.32 7.45
CA VAL A 211 13.41 -26.45 6.33
C VAL A 211 12.66 -26.70 5.02
N TYR A 212 11.67 -27.58 5.05
CA TYR A 212 10.84 -27.88 3.87
C TYR A 212 9.91 -26.72 3.49
N PHE A 213 9.33 -26.00 4.46
CA PHE A 213 8.57 -24.79 4.18
C PHE A 213 9.43 -23.67 3.55
N ALA A 214 10.69 -23.55 3.95
CA ALA A 214 11.60 -22.58 3.33
C ALA A 214 11.93 -22.99 1.88
N ALA A 215 12.16 -24.27 1.62
CA ALA A 215 12.37 -24.80 0.28
C ALA A 215 11.12 -24.60 -0.61
N GLU A 216 9.94 -24.97 -0.10
CA GLU A 216 8.64 -24.79 -0.76
C GLU A 216 8.42 -23.34 -1.20
N ARG A 217 8.65 -22.36 -0.32
CA ARG A 217 8.53 -20.93 -0.66
C ARG A 217 9.47 -20.52 -1.78
N THR A 218 10.71 -20.99 -1.73
CA THR A 218 11.70 -20.69 -2.77
C THR A 218 11.30 -21.29 -4.11
N THR A 219 10.82 -22.53 -4.11
CA THR A 219 10.40 -23.23 -5.33
C THR A 219 9.09 -22.66 -5.87
N LEU A 220 8.15 -22.26 -4.99
CA LEU A 220 6.93 -21.55 -5.38
C LEU A 220 7.26 -20.20 -6.05
N GLY A 221 8.23 -19.45 -5.52
CA GLY A 221 8.71 -18.24 -6.16
C GLY A 221 9.27 -18.48 -7.57
N LYS A 222 10.05 -19.55 -7.77
CA LYS A 222 10.53 -19.92 -9.10
C LYS A 222 9.38 -20.33 -10.05
N LEU A 223 8.39 -21.07 -9.53
CA LEU A 223 7.22 -21.46 -10.32
C LEU A 223 6.43 -20.24 -10.77
N ASN A 224 6.17 -19.30 -9.88
CA ASN A 224 5.49 -18.04 -10.22
C ASN A 224 6.26 -17.23 -11.28
N SER A 225 7.59 -17.17 -11.20
CA SER A 225 8.39 -16.49 -12.23
C SER A 225 8.27 -17.17 -13.59
N ILE A 226 8.23 -18.52 -13.64
CA ILE A 226 8.01 -19.27 -14.89
C ILE A 226 6.61 -19.03 -15.45
N ILE A 227 5.59 -18.96 -14.58
CA ILE A 227 4.20 -18.66 -14.99
C ILE A 227 4.15 -17.26 -15.61
N GLU A 228 4.71 -16.26 -14.93
CA GLU A 228 4.76 -14.87 -15.40
C GLU A 228 5.52 -14.75 -16.74
N GLU A 229 6.69 -15.40 -16.86
CA GLU A 229 7.47 -15.43 -18.09
C GLU A 229 6.69 -16.09 -19.25
N ASN A 230 6.07 -17.24 -19.00
CA ASN A 230 5.29 -17.95 -20.01
C ASN A 230 4.04 -17.17 -20.42
N PHE A 231 3.37 -16.49 -19.48
CA PHE A 231 2.18 -15.69 -19.77
C PHE A 231 2.54 -14.45 -20.59
N SER A 232 3.55 -13.71 -20.16
CA SER A 232 4.04 -12.52 -20.86
C SER A 232 4.66 -12.85 -22.22
N GLY A 233 5.33 -13.99 -22.32
CA GLY A 233 5.96 -14.49 -23.54
C GLY A 233 5.06 -15.38 -24.42
N GLN A 234 3.76 -15.53 -24.13
CA GLN A 234 2.89 -16.50 -24.78
C GLN A 234 2.84 -16.37 -26.32
N LEU A 235 2.84 -15.15 -26.83
CA LEU A 235 2.90 -14.89 -28.27
C LEU A 235 4.18 -15.45 -28.90
N ILE A 236 5.31 -15.25 -28.23
CA ILE A 236 6.63 -15.69 -28.70
C ILE A 236 6.73 -17.22 -28.62
N ILE A 237 6.22 -17.82 -27.54
CA ILE A 237 6.19 -19.28 -27.35
C ILE A 237 5.38 -19.94 -28.47
N LYS A 238 4.19 -19.39 -28.80
CA LYS A 238 3.35 -19.90 -29.90
C LYS A 238 3.99 -19.69 -31.26
N ALA A 239 4.53 -18.50 -31.53
CA ALA A 239 5.17 -18.18 -32.81
C ALA A 239 6.38 -19.09 -33.11
N ASN A 240 7.08 -19.57 -32.07
CA ASN A 240 8.25 -20.44 -32.23
C ASN A 240 7.98 -21.92 -31.92
N ASN A 241 6.72 -22.33 -31.70
CA ASN A 241 6.32 -23.70 -31.37
C ASN A 241 7.06 -24.29 -30.15
N HIS A 242 7.38 -23.46 -29.14
CA HIS A 242 8.11 -23.88 -27.95
C HIS A 242 7.23 -24.31 -26.75
N ALA A 243 5.93 -24.54 -26.96
CA ALA A 243 4.97 -24.92 -25.92
C ALA A 243 5.38 -26.16 -25.12
N GLU A 244 5.82 -27.24 -25.82
CA GLU A 244 6.29 -28.47 -25.13
C GLU A 244 7.49 -28.21 -24.21
N LYS A 245 8.43 -27.37 -24.63
CA LYS A 245 9.61 -27.06 -23.82
C LYS A 245 9.23 -26.26 -22.58
N SER A 246 8.29 -25.32 -22.70
CA SER A 246 7.74 -24.55 -21.59
C SER A 246 7.02 -25.45 -20.58
N ILE A 247 6.18 -26.39 -21.06
CA ILE A 247 5.48 -27.36 -20.22
C ILE A 247 6.47 -28.23 -19.46
N LYS A 248 7.48 -28.78 -20.12
CA LYS A 248 8.52 -29.61 -19.46
C LYS A 248 9.29 -28.84 -18.39
N GLY A 249 9.55 -27.54 -18.65
CA GLY A 249 10.19 -26.66 -17.67
C GLY A 249 9.31 -26.41 -16.43
N PHE A 250 8.03 -26.19 -16.66
CA PHE A 250 7.02 -26.04 -15.61
C PHE A 250 6.88 -27.32 -14.78
N ASP A 251 6.68 -28.48 -15.42
CA ASP A 251 6.47 -29.77 -14.77
C ASP A 251 7.64 -30.11 -13.83
N LYS A 252 8.89 -29.89 -14.26
CA LYS A 252 10.07 -30.14 -13.43
C LYS A 252 10.06 -29.36 -12.12
N ILE A 253 9.68 -28.09 -12.17
CA ILE A 253 9.64 -27.24 -10.97
C ILE A 253 8.41 -27.57 -10.14
N ASN A 254 7.28 -27.89 -10.77
CA ASN A 254 6.05 -28.32 -10.10
C ASN A 254 6.23 -29.66 -9.35
N ASP A 255 6.93 -30.63 -9.92
CA ASP A 255 7.27 -31.90 -9.25
C ASP A 255 8.18 -31.65 -8.04
N GLN A 256 9.16 -30.74 -8.16
CA GLN A 256 9.98 -30.33 -7.02
C GLN A 256 9.14 -29.70 -5.93
N LEU A 257 8.25 -28.77 -6.28
CA LEU A 257 7.32 -28.11 -5.35
C LEU A 257 6.42 -29.14 -4.66
N TYR A 258 5.86 -30.09 -5.41
CA TYR A 258 5.03 -31.16 -4.86
C TYR A 258 5.78 -31.95 -3.77
N ASN A 259 7.03 -32.35 -4.02
CA ASN A 259 7.81 -33.12 -3.06
C ASN A 259 8.14 -32.31 -1.79
N GLU A 260 8.51 -31.04 -1.94
CA GLU A 260 8.81 -30.13 -0.83
C GLU A 260 7.55 -29.84 0.00
N SER A 261 6.42 -29.50 -0.65
CA SER A 261 5.12 -29.27 -0.02
C SER A 261 4.62 -30.52 0.71
N ARG A 262 4.74 -31.70 0.08
CA ARG A 262 4.33 -32.95 0.70
C ARG A 262 5.09 -33.21 2.01
N GLN A 263 6.41 -33.00 2.03
CA GLN A 263 7.21 -33.20 3.24
C GLN A 263 6.89 -32.13 4.31
N ALA A 264 6.76 -30.87 3.91
CA ALA A 264 6.39 -29.78 4.80
C ALA A 264 5.04 -30.04 5.45
N GLN A 265 4.03 -30.39 4.63
CA GLN A 265 2.66 -30.63 5.09
C GLN A 265 2.55 -31.88 5.95
N PHE A 266 3.24 -32.98 5.58
CA PHE A 266 3.27 -34.21 6.38
C PHE A 266 3.83 -33.96 7.78
N LEU A 267 4.99 -33.31 7.88
CA LEU A 267 5.58 -33.01 9.18
C LEU A 267 4.72 -32.02 10.00
N SER A 268 4.14 -31.03 9.35
CA SER A 268 3.24 -30.07 10.00
C SER A 268 1.98 -30.75 10.53
N SER A 269 1.36 -31.63 9.74
CA SER A 269 0.13 -32.33 10.11
C SER A 269 0.32 -33.31 11.27
N LEU A 270 1.53 -33.83 11.51
CA LEU A 270 1.84 -34.65 12.68
C LEU A 270 1.74 -33.90 14.01
N THR A 271 1.80 -32.57 14.00
CA THR A 271 1.77 -31.74 15.21
C THR A 271 0.50 -32.00 16.03
N PHE A 272 -0.65 -32.01 15.37
CA PHE A 272 -1.95 -32.21 16.05
C PHE A 272 -2.10 -33.61 16.67
N PRO A 273 -1.92 -34.71 15.94
CA PRO A 273 -1.99 -36.06 16.52
C PRO A 273 -0.97 -36.28 17.66
N LEU A 274 0.24 -35.82 17.52
CA LEU A 274 1.27 -35.95 18.56
C LEU A 274 0.89 -35.19 19.84
N THR A 275 0.37 -33.97 19.71
CA THR A 275 -0.16 -33.21 20.87
C THR A 275 -1.22 -34.04 21.60
N HIS A 276 -2.16 -34.62 20.85
CA HIS A 276 -3.23 -35.42 21.45
C HIS A 276 -2.73 -36.71 22.11
N VAL A 277 -1.69 -37.37 21.58
CA VAL A 277 -1.07 -38.55 22.23
C VAL A 277 -0.57 -38.18 23.63
N PHE A 278 0.22 -37.10 23.77
CA PHE A 278 0.74 -36.67 25.07
C PHE A 278 -0.39 -36.23 26.03
N LEU A 279 -1.41 -35.54 25.52
CA LEU A 279 -2.56 -35.12 26.31
C LEU A 279 -3.37 -36.32 26.82
N ASN A 280 -3.60 -37.33 25.96
CA ASN A 280 -4.32 -38.55 26.32
C ASN A 280 -3.53 -39.42 27.31
N LEU A 281 -2.19 -39.44 27.21
CA LEU A 281 -1.36 -40.09 28.24
C LEU A 281 -1.47 -39.41 29.60
N ALA A 282 -1.43 -38.05 29.61
CA ALA A 282 -1.66 -37.28 30.84
C ALA A 282 -3.06 -37.51 31.38
N TYR A 283 -4.08 -37.52 30.52
CA TYR A 283 -5.48 -37.85 30.90
C TYR A 283 -5.60 -39.24 31.54
N ALA A 284 -5.00 -40.28 30.92
CA ALA A 284 -4.98 -41.63 31.47
C ALA A 284 -4.30 -41.68 32.85
N GLY A 285 -3.17 -40.98 33.02
CA GLY A 285 -2.50 -40.85 34.34
C GLY A 285 -3.38 -40.16 35.38
N VAL A 286 -4.05 -39.07 34.99
CA VAL A 286 -5.00 -38.36 35.86
C VAL A 286 -6.21 -39.25 36.23
N CYS A 287 -6.73 -40.03 35.28
CA CYS A 287 -7.85 -40.96 35.58
C CYS A 287 -7.42 -42.07 36.53
N MET A 288 -6.25 -42.67 36.36
CA MET A 288 -5.74 -43.73 37.24
C MET A 288 -5.47 -43.20 38.66
N LEU A 289 -4.69 -42.16 38.80
CA LEU A 289 -4.32 -41.60 40.10
C LEU A 289 -5.52 -40.89 40.78
N GLY A 290 -6.29 -40.15 39.96
CA GLY A 290 -7.50 -39.47 40.46
C GLY A 290 -8.59 -40.44 40.88
N GLY A 291 -8.77 -41.58 40.18
CA GLY A 291 -9.65 -42.66 40.59
C GLY A 291 -9.24 -43.23 41.95
N TYR A 292 -7.95 -43.46 42.17
CA TYR A 292 -7.43 -43.85 43.47
C TYR A 292 -7.76 -42.82 44.57
N TYR A 293 -7.57 -41.52 44.29
CA TYR A 293 -7.90 -40.44 45.22
C TYR A 293 -9.39 -40.32 45.52
N VAL A 294 -10.26 -40.63 44.55
CA VAL A 294 -11.71 -40.68 44.80
C VAL A 294 -12.09 -41.82 45.73
N ILE A 295 -11.53 -43.03 45.51
CA ILE A 295 -11.76 -44.19 46.38
C ILE A 295 -11.25 -43.93 47.80
N SER A 296 -10.10 -43.28 47.92
CA SER A 296 -9.46 -42.90 49.19
C SER A 296 -10.13 -41.69 49.87
N GLY A 297 -11.14 -41.06 49.26
CA GLY A 297 -11.84 -39.90 49.81
C GLY A 297 -11.07 -38.58 49.79
N VAL A 298 -9.94 -38.53 49.08
CA VAL A 298 -9.07 -37.32 49.00
C VAL A 298 -9.69 -36.27 48.08
N ILE A 299 -10.32 -36.69 46.99
CA ILE A 299 -10.98 -35.81 46.00
C ILE A 299 -12.41 -36.34 45.76
N SER A 300 -13.38 -35.43 45.55
CA SER A 300 -14.73 -35.80 45.15
C SER A 300 -14.79 -36.23 43.67
N ILE A 301 -15.84 -36.98 43.29
CA ILE A 301 -16.09 -37.39 41.89
C ILE A 301 -16.23 -36.16 41.01
N GLY A 302 -16.93 -35.13 41.45
CA GLY A 302 -17.06 -33.89 40.72
C GLY A 302 -15.75 -33.10 40.63
N GLY A 303 -14.89 -33.21 41.66
CA GLY A 303 -13.55 -32.61 41.65
C GLY A 303 -12.66 -33.18 40.55
N ILE A 304 -12.64 -34.53 40.38
CA ILE A 304 -11.89 -35.14 39.27
C ILE A 304 -12.50 -34.82 37.90
N GLN A 305 -13.83 -34.75 37.80
CA GLN A 305 -14.51 -34.34 36.58
C GLN A 305 -14.12 -32.91 36.17
N ALA A 306 -14.13 -31.96 37.11
CA ALA A 306 -13.68 -30.59 36.88
C ALA A 306 -12.20 -30.56 36.47
N PHE A 307 -11.34 -31.33 37.16
CA PHE A 307 -9.92 -31.43 36.86
C PHE A 307 -9.67 -31.91 35.41
N ILE A 308 -10.37 -32.95 34.97
CA ILE A 308 -10.29 -33.47 33.61
C ILE A 308 -10.70 -32.40 32.57
N GLN A 309 -11.74 -31.63 32.84
CA GLN A 309 -12.14 -30.54 31.94
C GLN A 309 -11.07 -29.44 31.86
N TYR A 310 -10.45 -29.08 32.98
CA TYR A 310 -9.33 -28.12 32.99
C TYR A 310 -8.11 -28.67 32.25
N LEU A 311 -7.73 -29.94 32.45
CA LEU A 311 -6.64 -30.58 31.72
C LEU A 311 -6.84 -30.54 30.23
N ASN A 312 -8.02 -30.86 29.72
CA ASN A 312 -8.32 -30.85 28.29
C ASN A 312 -8.27 -29.45 27.69
N ARG A 313 -8.57 -28.42 28.45
CA ARG A 313 -8.57 -27.02 28.02
C ARG A 313 -7.23 -26.31 28.23
N PHE A 314 -6.34 -26.86 29.05
CA PHE A 314 -5.09 -26.21 29.49
C PHE A 314 -4.09 -25.99 28.36
N ASN A 315 -4.05 -26.87 27.35
CA ASN A 315 -3.12 -26.78 26.24
C ASN A 315 -3.46 -25.65 25.26
N ARG A 316 -4.73 -25.30 25.12
CA ARG A 316 -5.21 -24.31 24.14
C ARG A 316 -4.62 -22.92 24.37
N PRO A 317 -4.67 -22.31 25.57
CA PRO A 317 -4.04 -21.00 25.83
C PRO A 317 -2.54 -20.95 25.51
N ILE A 318 -1.83 -22.07 25.71
CA ILE A 318 -0.38 -22.15 25.44
C ILE A 318 -0.11 -22.06 23.94
N THR A 319 -0.88 -22.77 23.12
CA THR A 319 -0.76 -22.71 21.66
C THR A 319 -1.17 -21.33 21.11
N GLU A 320 -2.19 -20.72 21.69
CA GLU A 320 -2.63 -19.37 21.34
C GLU A 320 -1.53 -18.33 21.61
N VAL A 321 -0.89 -18.36 22.79
CA VAL A 321 0.23 -17.46 23.11
C VAL A 321 1.40 -17.64 22.14
N ALA A 322 1.69 -18.86 21.73
CA ALA A 322 2.75 -19.11 20.74
C ALA A 322 2.42 -18.48 19.36
N GLN A 323 1.17 -18.57 18.91
CA GLN A 323 0.70 -17.95 17.67
C GLN A 323 0.72 -16.41 17.74
N LEU A 324 0.36 -15.83 18.88
CA LEU A 324 0.37 -14.39 19.11
C LEU A 324 1.74 -13.76 18.85
N SER A 325 2.82 -14.46 19.14
CA SER A 325 4.18 -13.96 18.88
C SER A 325 4.40 -13.65 17.40
N SER A 326 3.91 -14.50 16.50
CA SER A 326 3.98 -14.26 15.05
C SER A 326 3.11 -13.09 14.61
N THR A 327 1.88 -13.02 15.12
CA THR A 327 0.92 -11.95 14.77
C THR A 327 1.44 -10.58 15.24
N ILE A 328 2.00 -10.50 16.45
CA ILE A 328 2.62 -9.27 16.96
C ILE A 328 3.77 -8.82 16.07
N GLN A 329 4.63 -9.74 15.61
CA GLN A 329 5.71 -9.40 14.69
C GLN A 329 5.20 -8.84 13.37
N GLN A 330 4.13 -9.41 12.82
CA GLN A 330 3.50 -8.93 11.59
C GLN A 330 2.87 -7.54 11.76
N ILE A 331 2.14 -7.31 12.85
CA ILE A 331 1.56 -5.99 13.20
C ILE A 331 2.68 -4.95 13.30
N LEU A 332 3.76 -5.25 14.01
CA LEU A 332 4.86 -4.30 14.20
C LEU A 332 5.64 -4.05 12.92
N ALA A 333 5.79 -5.03 12.04
CA ALA A 333 6.39 -4.84 10.73
C ALA A 333 5.54 -3.94 9.82
N ALA A 334 4.22 -4.13 9.82
CA ALA A 334 3.28 -3.25 9.10
C ALA A 334 3.31 -1.82 9.67
N ALA A 335 3.30 -1.70 11.01
CA ALA A 335 3.39 -0.42 11.69
C ALA A 335 4.71 0.32 11.38
N GLU A 336 5.86 -0.39 11.36
CA GLU A 336 7.15 0.18 10.99
C GLU A 336 7.13 0.73 9.56
N ARG A 337 6.55 0.02 8.59
CA ARG A 337 6.42 0.51 7.21
C ARG A 337 5.56 1.77 7.10
N ILE A 338 4.42 1.79 7.81
CA ILE A 338 3.54 2.97 7.83
C ILE A 338 4.24 4.15 8.50
N PHE A 339 4.87 3.97 9.66
CA PHE A 339 5.53 5.07 10.36
C PHE A 339 6.73 5.61 9.60
N ASN A 340 7.51 4.76 8.95
CA ASN A 340 8.59 5.20 8.08
C ASN A 340 8.05 6.03 6.91
N PHE A 341 6.91 5.63 6.31
CA PHE A 341 6.25 6.43 5.29
C PHE A 341 5.77 7.80 5.83
N LEU A 342 5.20 7.83 7.03
CA LEU A 342 4.74 9.08 7.64
C LEU A 342 5.88 10.03 8.04
N GLU A 343 7.10 9.51 8.20
CA GLU A 343 8.32 10.29 8.52
C GLU A 343 9.11 10.71 7.27
N GLU A 344 8.71 10.30 6.07
CA GLU A 344 9.36 10.75 4.82
C GLU A 344 9.40 12.28 4.74
N VAL A 345 10.42 12.78 4.08
CA VAL A 345 10.64 14.22 3.95
C VAL A 345 9.52 14.85 3.11
N GLU A 346 8.85 15.82 3.68
CA GLU A 346 7.80 16.59 3.00
C GLU A 346 8.39 17.67 2.08
N GLU A 347 7.59 18.15 1.13
CA GLU A 347 7.93 19.35 0.37
C GLU A 347 8.22 20.53 1.32
N LYS A 348 9.13 21.39 0.92
CA LYS A 348 9.39 22.63 1.68
C LYS A 348 8.08 23.39 1.88
N PRO A 349 7.82 23.92 3.08
CA PRO A 349 6.58 24.65 3.34
C PRO A 349 6.42 25.84 2.38
N GLU A 350 5.18 26.12 2.00
CA GLU A 350 4.84 27.22 1.12
C GLU A 350 5.17 28.58 1.76
N VAL A 351 5.44 29.56 0.93
CA VAL A 351 5.74 30.93 1.37
C VAL A 351 4.44 31.55 1.92
N GLU A 352 4.45 31.97 3.20
CA GLU A 352 3.27 32.56 3.84
C GLU A 352 2.79 33.84 3.15
N LYS A 353 3.71 34.70 2.71
CA LYS A 353 3.43 35.95 2.00
C LYS A 353 3.95 35.87 0.58
N SER A 354 3.10 35.40 -0.33
CA SER A 354 3.43 35.35 -1.74
C SER A 354 3.64 36.76 -2.32
N LEU A 355 4.76 36.93 -3.03
CA LEU A 355 5.01 38.16 -3.82
C LEU A 355 4.04 38.26 -5.00
N PHE A 356 3.52 37.13 -5.52
CA PHE A 356 2.54 37.09 -6.59
C PHE A 356 1.30 37.93 -6.28
N LYS A 357 0.67 37.72 -5.11
CA LYS A 357 -0.52 38.49 -4.67
C LYS A 357 -0.20 39.98 -4.46
N GLN A 358 1.01 40.29 -4.01
CA GLN A 358 1.39 41.68 -3.81
C GLN A 358 1.57 42.44 -5.14
N ILE A 359 2.03 41.75 -6.19
CA ILE A 359 2.22 42.31 -7.53
C ILE A 359 0.89 42.42 -8.26
N MET A 360 0.02 41.41 -8.16
CA MET A 360 -1.33 41.46 -8.74
C MET A 360 -2.19 42.56 -8.16
N ASN A 361 -2.05 42.89 -6.88
CA ASN A 361 -2.75 44.00 -6.23
C ASN A 361 -2.29 45.41 -6.69
N LYS A 362 -1.19 45.49 -7.50
CA LYS A 362 -0.64 46.75 -8.04
C LYS A 362 -0.96 46.96 -9.52
N ASP A 363 -2.05 46.38 -10.04
CA ASP A 363 -2.49 46.44 -11.46
C ASP A 363 -1.45 45.97 -12.51
N ARG A 364 -0.43 45.23 -12.08
CA ARG A 364 0.56 44.67 -12.97
C ARG A 364 0.06 43.34 -13.54
N LYS A 365 -0.21 43.28 -14.84
CA LYS A 365 -0.55 42.03 -15.53
C LYS A 365 0.73 41.24 -15.80
N PHE A 366 0.68 39.93 -15.52
CA PHE A 366 1.71 39.01 -16.00
C PHE A 366 1.63 38.91 -17.51
N LEU A 367 2.78 39.01 -18.17
CA LEU A 367 2.91 38.95 -19.62
C LEU A 367 3.44 37.59 -20.10
N GLY A 368 4.07 36.82 -19.22
CA GLY A 368 4.63 35.50 -19.51
C GLY A 368 6.09 35.57 -19.98
N GLU A 369 6.88 36.55 -19.51
CA GLU A 369 8.34 36.50 -19.66
C GLU A 369 8.90 35.43 -18.73
N VAL A 370 9.79 34.55 -19.24
CA VAL A 370 10.46 33.53 -18.43
C VAL A 370 11.96 33.68 -18.57
N GLU A 371 12.68 33.70 -17.43
CA GLU A 371 14.12 33.81 -17.40
C GLU A 371 14.74 32.74 -16.50
N PHE A 372 15.66 31.96 -17.03
CA PHE A 372 16.52 31.05 -16.28
C PHE A 372 17.88 31.72 -16.09
N ARG A 373 18.40 31.75 -14.86
CA ARG A 373 19.71 32.32 -14.53
C ARG A 373 20.57 31.29 -13.84
N ASN A 374 21.58 30.79 -14.53
CA ASN A 374 22.59 29.85 -14.04
C ASN A 374 21.99 28.66 -13.30
N VAL A 375 20.91 28.08 -13.83
CA VAL A 375 20.19 27.00 -13.19
C VAL A 375 21.00 25.71 -13.28
N ASN A 376 21.25 25.12 -12.09
CA ASN A 376 21.82 23.78 -11.93
C ASN A 376 20.81 22.90 -11.22
N PHE A 377 20.66 21.66 -11.68
CA PHE A 377 19.72 20.72 -11.10
C PHE A 377 20.16 19.26 -11.22
N SER A 378 19.88 18.49 -10.17
CA SER A 378 20.05 17.03 -10.12
C SER A 378 18.91 16.39 -9.33
N TYR A 379 18.40 15.25 -9.79
CA TYR A 379 17.44 14.44 -8.99
C TYR A 379 18.13 13.71 -7.82
N ASP A 380 19.40 13.36 -8.04
CA ASP A 380 20.27 12.70 -7.07
C ASP A 380 21.68 13.34 -7.10
N VAL A 381 22.71 12.53 -7.12
CA VAL A 381 24.12 13.00 -7.13
C VAL A 381 24.58 13.47 -8.51
N LYS A 382 24.02 12.88 -9.59
CA LYS A 382 24.45 13.20 -10.97
C LYS A 382 23.74 14.44 -11.50
N PRO A 383 24.46 15.51 -11.84
CA PRO A 383 23.86 16.73 -12.39
C PRO A 383 23.24 16.44 -13.78
N ILE A 384 21.97 16.87 -13.93
CA ILE A 384 21.17 16.71 -15.15
C ILE A 384 21.07 18.03 -15.91
N ILE A 385 20.89 19.15 -15.22
CA ILE A 385 20.94 20.49 -15.81
C ILE A 385 22.16 21.21 -15.27
N LYS A 386 22.90 21.85 -16.16
CA LYS A 386 24.18 22.52 -15.84
C LYS A 386 24.19 23.91 -16.43
N ASN A 387 24.32 24.93 -15.57
CA ASN A 387 24.48 26.33 -15.97
C ASN A 387 23.47 26.78 -17.04
N PHE A 388 22.22 26.35 -16.93
CA PHE A 388 21.18 26.63 -17.90
C PHE A 388 20.72 28.08 -17.75
N SER A 389 20.94 28.90 -18.78
CA SER A 389 20.61 30.33 -18.79
C SER A 389 19.97 30.71 -20.12
N VAL A 390 18.74 31.24 -20.06
CA VAL A 390 18.02 31.73 -21.23
C VAL A 390 16.95 32.73 -20.81
N LYS A 391 16.69 33.73 -21.62
CA LYS A 391 15.62 34.70 -21.46
C LYS A 391 14.63 34.58 -22.61
N ILE A 392 13.36 34.35 -22.29
CA ILE A 392 12.24 34.11 -23.21
C ILE A 392 11.26 35.26 -23.10
N LYS A 393 10.99 35.93 -24.23
CA LYS A 393 10.07 37.06 -24.28
C LYS A 393 8.60 36.58 -24.24
N PRO A 394 7.67 37.43 -23.76
CA PRO A 394 6.26 37.12 -23.81
C PRO A 394 5.76 36.77 -25.21
N GLY A 395 4.90 35.75 -25.30
CA GLY A 395 4.28 35.32 -26.55
C GLY A 395 5.16 34.49 -27.50
N MET A 396 6.41 34.21 -27.12
CA MET A 396 7.29 33.35 -27.94
C MET A 396 6.94 31.88 -27.82
N GLN A 397 7.01 31.18 -28.97
CA GLN A 397 6.96 29.73 -29.02
C GLN A 397 8.40 29.17 -28.96
N VAL A 398 8.72 28.44 -27.88
CA VAL A 398 10.02 27.86 -27.61
C VAL A 398 10.00 26.36 -27.83
N ALA A 399 10.78 25.88 -28.81
CA ALA A 399 10.97 24.43 -29.01
C ALA A 399 12.23 23.96 -28.25
N ILE A 400 12.08 22.90 -27.44
CA ILE A 400 13.20 22.25 -26.74
C ILE A 400 13.53 20.96 -27.48
N VAL A 401 14.71 20.88 -28.09
CA VAL A 401 15.14 19.74 -28.90
C VAL A 401 16.46 19.15 -28.36
N GLY A 402 16.67 17.86 -28.59
CA GLY A 402 17.89 17.16 -28.18
C GLY A 402 17.64 15.66 -27.99
N PRO A 403 18.68 14.86 -27.85
CA PRO A 403 18.58 13.42 -27.68
C PRO A 403 17.84 13.03 -26.37
N THR A 404 17.44 11.76 -26.28
CA THR A 404 16.88 11.21 -25.05
C THR A 404 17.89 11.35 -23.91
N GLY A 405 17.43 11.82 -22.75
CA GLY A 405 18.30 12.08 -21.59
C GLY A 405 19.01 13.44 -21.60
N ALA A 406 18.76 14.32 -22.58
CA ALA A 406 19.36 15.67 -22.63
C ALA A 406 18.84 16.62 -21.54
N GLY A 407 17.77 16.27 -20.80
CA GLY A 407 17.18 17.10 -19.74
C GLY A 407 15.93 17.89 -20.15
N LYS A 408 15.33 17.62 -21.32
CA LYS A 408 14.14 18.34 -21.83
C LYS A 408 12.96 18.35 -20.85
N THR A 409 12.52 17.18 -20.40
CA THR A 409 11.42 17.02 -19.43
C THR A 409 11.80 17.62 -18.06
N THR A 410 13.09 17.61 -17.70
CA THR A 410 13.56 18.23 -16.47
C THR A 410 13.36 19.76 -16.46
N ILE A 411 13.54 20.43 -17.60
CA ILE A 411 13.24 21.87 -17.71
C ILE A 411 11.77 22.15 -17.48
N VAL A 412 10.89 21.32 -18.02
CA VAL A 412 9.43 21.42 -17.79
C VAL A 412 9.10 21.21 -16.33
N ASN A 413 9.68 20.21 -15.70
CA ASN A 413 9.46 19.94 -14.27
C ASN A 413 9.92 21.10 -13.36
N LEU A 414 11.00 21.78 -13.74
CA LEU A 414 11.48 22.97 -13.05
C LEU A 414 10.57 24.19 -13.27
N LEU A 415 10.05 24.39 -14.50
CA LEU A 415 9.08 25.44 -14.82
C LEU A 415 7.79 25.30 -14.00
N MET A 416 7.24 24.08 -13.90
CA MET A 416 6.05 23.76 -13.12
C MET A 416 6.31 23.74 -11.62
N ARG A 417 7.57 23.98 -11.22
CA ARG A 417 8.01 23.89 -9.83
C ARG A 417 7.60 22.57 -9.17
N PHE A 418 7.71 21.45 -9.92
CA PHE A 418 7.66 20.12 -9.35
C PHE A 418 8.93 19.80 -8.55
N PHE A 419 10.02 20.49 -8.94
CA PHE A 419 11.30 20.49 -8.25
C PHE A 419 11.82 21.93 -8.18
N ASP A 420 12.50 22.27 -7.09
CA ASP A 420 13.24 23.52 -6.97
C ASP A 420 14.67 23.31 -7.51
N PRO A 421 15.30 24.29 -8.20
CA PRO A 421 16.68 24.17 -8.64
C PRO A 421 17.64 24.02 -7.45
N ASN A 422 18.78 23.33 -7.66
CA ASN A 422 19.82 23.25 -6.63
C ASN A 422 20.58 24.56 -6.49
N GLU A 423 20.85 25.23 -7.64
CA GLU A 423 21.50 26.53 -7.73
C GLU A 423 20.89 27.33 -8.89
N GLY A 424 21.04 28.65 -8.83
CA GLY A 424 20.45 29.56 -9.80
C GLY A 424 18.99 29.87 -9.47
N GLU A 425 18.33 30.60 -10.36
CA GLU A 425 16.95 31.06 -10.17
C GLU A 425 16.14 31.00 -11.46
N ILE A 426 14.84 30.79 -11.32
CA ILE A 426 13.85 30.85 -12.40
C ILE A 426 12.90 31.99 -12.09
N LEU A 427 12.75 32.91 -13.02
CA LEU A 427 11.90 34.08 -12.87
C LEU A 427 10.76 34.05 -13.88
N ILE A 428 9.58 34.46 -13.44
CA ILE A 428 8.39 34.71 -14.29
C ILE A 428 8.04 36.20 -14.12
N ASP A 429 8.09 36.95 -15.23
CA ASP A 429 7.91 38.41 -15.25
C ASP A 429 8.77 39.15 -14.20
N GLY A 430 10.00 38.65 -13.99
CA GLY A 430 10.98 39.21 -13.04
C GLY A 430 10.73 38.81 -11.58
N VAL A 431 9.78 37.90 -11.31
CA VAL A 431 9.51 37.35 -9.96
C VAL A 431 10.11 35.95 -9.88
N GLU A 432 10.94 35.72 -8.89
CA GLU A 432 11.53 34.41 -8.63
C GLU A 432 10.46 33.39 -8.21
N THR A 433 10.41 32.24 -8.88
CA THR A 433 9.40 31.20 -8.61
C THR A 433 9.45 30.65 -7.19
N SER A 434 10.62 30.66 -6.55
CA SER A 434 10.79 30.25 -5.14
C SER A 434 10.05 31.16 -4.14
N LYS A 435 9.76 32.42 -4.53
CA LYS A 435 9.04 33.43 -3.75
C LYS A 435 7.53 33.49 -4.04
N MET A 436 7.06 32.65 -4.94
CA MET A 436 5.65 32.43 -5.23
C MET A 436 5.21 31.14 -4.54
N ARG A 437 3.90 30.90 -4.43
CA ARG A 437 3.38 29.58 -4.02
C ARG A 437 3.40 28.65 -5.22
N ARG A 438 3.53 27.32 -5.00
CA ARG A 438 3.53 26.34 -6.09
C ARG A 438 2.22 26.32 -6.86
N ASP A 439 1.09 26.48 -6.16
CA ASP A 439 -0.22 26.57 -6.82
C ASP A 439 -0.32 27.82 -7.72
N GLU A 440 0.23 28.96 -7.30
CA GLU A 440 0.26 30.19 -8.10
C GLU A 440 1.13 30.04 -9.35
N VAL A 441 2.30 29.39 -9.23
CA VAL A 441 3.16 29.09 -10.40
C VAL A 441 2.42 28.16 -11.37
N ARG A 442 1.80 27.09 -10.86
CA ARG A 442 1.09 26.10 -11.69
C ARG A 442 -0.17 26.67 -12.36
N ASP A 443 -0.88 27.58 -11.69
CA ASP A 443 -2.06 28.28 -12.26
C ASP A 443 -1.68 29.18 -13.47
N LEU A 444 -0.40 29.54 -13.65
CA LEU A 444 0.08 30.29 -14.82
C LEU A 444 0.25 29.43 -16.08
N PHE A 445 0.40 28.11 -15.91
CA PHE A 445 0.69 27.20 -17.00
C PHE A 445 -0.49 26.25 -17.31
N GLY A 446 -0.77 26.09 -18.59
CA GLY A 446 -1.53 24.94 -19.09
C GLY A 446 -0.56 23.86 -19.54
N MET A 447 -0.75 22.64 -19.06
CA MET A 447 0.15 21.53 -19.36
C MET A 447 -0.60 20.41 -20.10
N VAL A 448 -0.04 20.00 -21.24
CA VAL A 448 -0.45 18.79 -21.96
C VAL A 448 0.72 17.82 -21.94
N LEU A 449 0.54 16.71 -21.22
CA LEU A 449 1.54 15.66 -21.04
C LEU A 449 1.50 14.65 -22.20
N GLN A 450 2.60 13.94 -22.38
CA GLN A 450 2.71 12.80 -23.27
C GLN A 450 1.73 11.67 -22.86
N ASP A 451 1.70 11.33 -21.57
CA ASP A 451 0.78 10.34 -21.02
C ASP A 451 -0.56 11.01 -20.72
N THR A 452 -1.59 10.59 -21.46
CA THR A 452 -2.95 11.11 -21.33
C THR A 452 -3.68 10.38 -20.22
N TRP A 453 -3.89 11.04 -19.07
CA TRP A 453 -4.63 10.47 -17.95
C TRP A 453 -6.06 11.04 -17.86
N LEU A 454 -7.04 10.14 -17.81
CA LEU A 454 -8.43 10.47 -17.55
C LEU A 454 -8.87 9.76 -16.26
N PHE A 455 -9.58 10.50 -15.40
CA PHE A 455 -10.10 9.94 -14.15
C PHE A 455 -11.39 9.15 -14.40
N SER A 456 -11.66 8.16 -13.55
CA SER A 456 -12.96 7.49 -13.54
C SER A 456 -14.07 8.52 -13.24
N GLY A 457 -15.06 8.63 -14.15
CA GLY A 457 -16.14 9.61 -14.08
C GLY A 457 -16.65 9.98 -15.48
N THR A 458 -17.51 10.98 -15.58
CA THR A 458 -18.04 11.42 -16.87
C THR A 458 -16.99 12.19 -17.69
N ILE A 459 -17.16 12.23 -19.01
CA ILE A 459 -16.35 13.08 -19.89
C ILE A 459 -16.44 14.54 -19.44
N MET A 460 -17.63 15.02 -19.08
CA MET A 460 -17.83 16.38 -18.60
C MET A 460 -16.99 16.69 -17.35
N GLU A 461 -16.97 15.79 -16.35
CA GLU A 461 -16.15 15.93 -15.15
C GLU A 461 -14.66 15.94 -15.48
N ASN A 462 -14.24 15.07 -16.39
CA ASN A 462 -12.85 15.02 -16.84
C ASN A 462 -12.42 16.32 -17.56
N LEU A 463 -13.26 16.89 -18.40
CA LEU A 463 -12.95 18.15 -19.10
C LEU A 463 -12.90 19.34 -18.13
N LYS A 464 -13.76 19.37 -17.11
CA LYS A 464 -13.80 20.42 -16.07
C LYS A 464 -12.67 20.31 -15.04
N TYR A 465 -11.94 19.22 -15.01
CA TYR A 465 -10.98 18.90 -13.93
C TYR A 465 -9.92 20.00 -13.67
N GLY A 466 -9.44 20.69 -14.70
CA GLY A 466 -8.44 21.75 -14.60
C GLY A 466 -8.96 23.14 -14.22
N ALA A 467 -10.29 23.31 -14.09
CA ALA A 467 -10.91 24.61 -13.96
C ALA A 467 -11.74 24.76 -12.69
N LYS A 468 -11.53 25.85 -11.93
CA LYS A 468 -12.20 26.09 -10.64
C LYS A 468 -13.69 26.43 -10.77
N ARG A 469 -14.09 27.09 -11.86
CA ARG A 469 -15.50 27.47 -12.14
C ARG A 469 -15.68 27.59 -13.65
N VAL A 470 -16.32 26.61 -14.28
CA VAL A 470 -16.56 26.58 -15.72
C VAL A 470 -17.98 26.10 -15.96
N SER A 471 -18.72 26.81 -16.82
CA SER A 471 -20.03 26.43 -17.28
C SER A 471 -19.97 25.32 -18.33
N ASP A 472 -21.05 24.57 -18.50
CA ASP A 472 -21.12 23.52 -19.53
C ASP A 472 -20.96 24.13 -20.95
N GLU A 473 -21.41 25.35 -21.14
CA GLU A 473 -21.30 26.06 -22.41
C GLU A 473 -19.85 26.37 -22.79
N GLU A 474 -19.03 26.76 -21.82
CA GLU A 474 -17.60 26.98 -22.04
C GLU A 474 -16.89 25.66 -22.37
N VAL A 475 -17.26 24.55 -21.73
CA VAL A 475 -16.75 23.21 -22.07
C VAL A 475 -17.11 22.85 -23.51
N TYR A 476 -18.35 23.07 -23.94
CA TYR A 476 -18.79 22.80 -25.33
C TYR A 476 -18.04 23.67 -26.35
N LYS A 477 -17.78 24.94 -26.03
CA LYS A 477 -16.99 25.83 -26.90
C LYS A 477 -15.55 25.34 -27.03
N ALA A 478 -14.92 24.97 -25.92
CA ALA A 478 -13.55 24.44 -25.91
C ALA A 478 -13.44 23.12 -26.69
N ALA A 479 -14.39 22.19 -26.48
CA ALA A 479 -14.42 20.91 -27.19
C ALA A 479 -14.60 21.08 -28.71
N LYS A 480 -15.42 22.05 -29.15
CA LYS A 480 -15.56 22.42 -30.56
C LYS A 480 -14.29 23.04 -31.13
N LEU A 481 -13.61 23.92 -30.36
CA LEU A 481 -12.39 24.58 -30.78
C LEU A 481 -11.27 23.55 -31.03
N VAL A 482 -11.16 22.55 -30.17
CA VAL A 482 -10.20 21.44 -30.24
C VAL A 482 -10.59 20.39 -31.29
N GLY A 483 -11.90 20.27 -31.61
CA GLY A 483 -12.41 19.31 -32.59
C GLY A 483 -12.92 17.99 -32.00
N VAL A 484 -12.93 17.83 -30.67
CA VAL A 484 -13.37 16.59 -29.99
C VAL A 484 -14.90 16.50 -29.79
N ASP A 485 -15.65 17.61 -29.95
CA ASP A 485 -17.09 17.68 -29.72
C ASP A 485 -17.89 16.66 -30.57
N HIS A 486 -17.48 16.46 -31.83
CA HIS A 486 -18.14 15.52 -32.73
C HIS A 486 -18.01 14.07 -32.21
N PHE A 487 -16.84 13.69 -31.79
CA PHE A 487 -16.59 12.37 -31.22
C PHE A 487 -17.41 12.18 -29.92
N ILE A 488 -17.34 13.13 -29.00
CA ILE A 488 -18.10 13.03 -27.74
C ILE A 488 -19.61 12.85 -28.00
N LYS A 489 -20.16 13.59 -28.93
CA LYS A 489 -21.59 13.50 -29.31
C LYS A 489 -21.95 12.21 -30.03
N SER A 490 -21.01 11.49 -30.63
CA SER A 490 -21.25 10.19 -31.24
C SER A 490 -21.40 9.06 -30.22
N LEU A 491 -20.97 9.29 -28.97
CA LEU A 491 -21.13 8.35 -27.88
C LEU A 491 -22.59 8.31 -27.39
N PRO A 492 -23.08 7.15 -26.89
CA PRO A 492 -24.49 6.98 -26.51
C PRO A 492 -25.02 8.03 -25.51
N ASN A 493 -24.17 8.42 -24.52
CA ASN A 493 -24.51 9.39 -23.49
C ASN A 493 -23.81 10.76 -23.69
N GLY A 494 -23.12 10.98 -24.82
CA GLY A 494 -22.41 12.21 -25.12
C GLY A 494 -21.42 12.58 -23.99
N TYR A 495 -21.47 13.82 -23.52
CA TYR A 495 -20.64 14.32 -22.43
C TYR A 495 -20.86 13.63 -21.08
N GLN A 496 -21.99 12.96 -20.89
CA GLN A 496 -22.30 12.19 -19.68
C GLN A 496 -21.82 10.73 -19.76
N THR A 497 -21.14 10.36 -20.84
CA THR A 497 -20.52 9.04 -20.94
C THR A 497 -19.48 8.88 -19.84
N VAL A 498 -19.60 7.78 -19.07
CA VAL A 498 -18.69 7.44 -17.99
C VAL A 498 -17.46 6.75 -18.57
N ILE A 499 -16.29 7.24 -18.20
CA ILE A 499 -15.00 6.67 -18.54
C ILE A 499 -14.50 5.90 -17.31
N SER A 500 -14.00 4.68 -17.49
CA SER A 500 -13.24 3.93 -16.51
C SER A 500 -11.79 3.76 -17.01
N GLU A 501 -10.89 3.41 -16.12
CA GLU A 501 -9.48 3.17 -16.44
C GLU A 501 -9.29 2.12 -17.55
N ASP A 502 -10.19 1.11 -17.58
CA ASP A 502 -10.23 0.01 -18.56
C ASP A 502 -11.10 0.35 -19.81
N SER A 503 -11.46 1.63 -20.03
CA SER A 503 -12.30 2.00 -21.17
C SER A 503 -11.56 1.85 -22.48
N ASP A 504 -11.67 0.68 -23.11
CA ASP A 504 -11.16 0.40 -24.46
C ASP A 504 -11.91 1.18 -25.57
N ASN A 505 -12.95 1.96 -25.21
CA ASN A 505 -13.83 2.64 -26.15
C ASN A 505 -13.31 3.99 -26.63
N ILE A 506 -12.18 4.47 -26.09
CA ILE A 506 -11.61 5.79 -26.41
C ILE A 506 -10.17 5.58 -26.88
N SER A 507 -9.89 5.97 -28.12
CA SER A 507 -8.57 5.89 -28.70
C SER A 507 -7.56 6.83 -27.99
N ALA A 508 -6.27 6.54 -28.11
CA ALA A 508 -5.22 7.37 -27.54
C ALA A 508 -5.28 8.82 -28.04
N GLY A 509 -5.61 9.03 -29.31
CA GLY A 509 -5.77 10.36 -29.89
C GLY A 509 -6.97 11.13 -29.34
N GLU A 510 -8.09 10.46 -29.11
CA GLU A 510 -9.27 11.08 -28.49
C GLU A 510 -9.02 11.44 -27.02
N LYS A 511 -8.32 10.57 -26.25
CA LYS A 511 -7.85 10.88 -24.90
C LYS A 511 -6.96 12.13 -24.91
N GLN A 512 -6.08 12.25 -25.89
CA GLN A 512 -5.19 13.41 -26.05
C GLN A 512 -5.98 14.68 -26.36
N LEU A 513 -6.93 14.64 -27.30
CA LEU A 513 -7.82 15.79 -27.59
C LEU A 513 -8.63 16.23 -26.36
N MET A 514 -9.07 15.29 -25.50
CA MET A 514 -9.72 15.62 -24.23
C MET A 514 -8.77 16.31 -23.24
N THR A 515 -7.50 15.86 -23.13
CA THR A 515 -6.51 16.54 -22.26
C THR A 515 -6.13 17.92 -22.80
N ILE A 516 -6.06 18.09 -24.12
CA ILE A 516 -5.92 19.40 -24.75
C ILE A 516 -7.12 20.30 -24.43
N THR A 517 -8.34 19.78 -24.51
CA THR A 517 -9.57 20.53 -24.17
C THR A 517 -9.55 20.99 -22.72
N ARG A 518 -9.06 20.15 -21.79
CA ARG A 518 -8.85 20.49 -20.37
C ARG A 518 -7.91 21.69 -20.22
N ALA A 519 -6.81 21.71 -20.98
CA ALA A 519 -5.86 22.82 -20.97
C ALA A 519 -6.42 24.10 -21.63
N VAL A 520 -7.31 23.99 -22.64
CA VAL A 520 -8.02 25.15 -23.22
C VAL A 520 -8.94 25.83 -22.22
N ILE A 521 -9.70 25.00 -21.48
CA ILE A 521 -10.71 25.47 -20.51
C ILE A 521 -10.08 26.26 -19.37
N SER A 522 -8.85 25.93 -18.96
CA SER A 522 -8.15 26.62 -17.87
C SER A 522 -7.65 28.03 -18.25
N GLU A 523 -7.69 28.40 -19.54
CA GLU A 523 -7.23 29.69 -20.08
C GLU A 523 -5.88 30.17 -19.52
N PRO A 524 -4.84 29.36 -19.55
CA PRO A 524 -3.57 29.68 -18.91
C PRO A 524 -2.83 30.79 -19.65
N LEU A 525 -1.95 31.50 -18.93
CA LEU A 525 -1.10 32.53 -19.49
C LEU A 525 0.00 31.95 -20.40
N MET A 526 0.53 30.80 -20.00
CA MET A 526 1.63 30.10 -20.68
C MET A 526 1.25 28.63 -20.92
N MET A 527 1.89 28.01 -21.91
CA MET A 527 1.62 26.62 -22.26
C MET A 527 2.89 25.77 -22.18
N ILE A 528 2.72 24.53 -21.74
CA ILE A 528 3.72 23.48 -21.81
C ILE A 528 3.11 22.30 -22.58
N LEU A 529 3.74 21.92 -23.66
CA LEU A 529 3.27 20.86 -24.56
C LEU A 529 4.35 19.79 -24.70
N ASP A 530 4.02 18.55 -24.35
CA ASP A 530 4.88 17.39 -24.63
C ASP A 530 4.27 16.60 -25.79
N GLU A 531 4.95 16.63 -26.95
CA GLU A 531 4.39 16.29 -28.26
C GLU A 531 4.52 14.81 -28.65
N ALA A 532 4.77 13.90 -27.75
CA ALA A 532 4.92 12.49 -28.12
C ALA A 532 3.57 11.85 -28.49
N THR A 533 3.25 11.85 -29.80
CA THR A 533 2.09 11.15 -30.37
C THR A 533 2.53 9.91 -31.14
N SER A 534 3.03 8.88 -30.45
CA SER A 534 3.18 7.55 -31.03
C SER A 534 1.85 6.82 -30.99
N ASN A 535 1.40 6.24 -32.12
CA ASN A 535 0.17 5.44 -32.26
C ASN A 535 -1.15 6.20 -32.44
N VAL A 536 -1.16 7.36 -33.10
CA VAL A 536 -2.39 8.09 -33.47
C VAL A 536 -2.56 8.05 -34.98
N ASP A 537 -3.78 7.89 -35.47
CA ASP A 537 -4.08 7.94 -36.90
C ASP A 537 -3.85 9.35 -37.48
N THR A 538 -3.52 9.44 -38.77
CA THR A 538 -3.14 10.69 -39.46
C THR A 538 -4.20 11.79 -39.35
N ARG A 539 -5.49 11.45 -39.34
CA ARG A 539 -6.58 12.43 -39.22
C ARG A 539 -6.65 13.05 -37.83
N THR A 540 -6.61 12.22 -36.81
CA THR A 540 -6.60 12.66 -35.41
C THR A 540 -5.33 13.42 -35.08
N GLU A 541 -4.19 13.01 -35.67
CA GLU A 541 -2.92 13.72 -35.60
C GLU A 541 -3.04 15.16 -36.09
N GLN A 542 -3.69 15.37 -37.24
CA GLN A 542 -3.90 16.70 -37.78
C GLN A 542 -4.80 17.57 -36.87
N LEU A 543 -5.83 16.99 -36.30
CA LEU A 543 -6.68 17.68 -35.31
C LEU A 543 -5.88 18.12 -34.06
N ILE A 544 -4.97 17.27 -33.58
CA ILE A 544 -4.08 17.58 -32.46
C ILE A 544 -3.15 18.75 -32.81
N GLN A 545 -2.55 18.75 -34.00
CA GLN A 545 -1.67 19.83 -34.48
C GLN A 545 -2.43 21.15 -34.61
N ASP A 546 -3.61 21.14 -35.21
CA ASP A 546 -4.46 22.32 -35.33
C ASP A 546 -4.86 22.87 -33.95
N ALA A 547 -5.13 21.98 -33.00
CA ALA A 547 -5.44 22.36 -31.62
C ALA A 547 -4.21 22.99 -30.93
N PHE A 548 -3.03 22.43 -31.10
CA PHE A 548 -1.78 22.99 -30.56
C PHE A 548 -1.48 24.38 -31.14
N SER A 549 -1.57 24.55 -32.43
CA SER A 549 -1.36 25.85 -33.11
C SER A 549 -2.32 26.93 -32.59
N LYS A 550 -3.58 26.56 -32.32
CA LYS A 550 -4.57 27.49 -31.73
C LYS A 550 -4.23 27.85 -30.28
N LEU A 551 -3.72 26.89 -29.50
CA LEU A 551 -3.38 27.07 -28.10
C LEU A 551 -2.12 27.92 -27.87
N THR A 552 -1.12 27.77 -28.73
CA THR A 552 0.17 28.48 -28.60
C THR A 552 0.10 29.92 -29.11
N LYS A 553 -0.86 30.23 -29.97
CA LYS A 553 -0.97 31.55 -30.62
C LYS A 553 -1.14 32.67 -29.60
N GLY A 554 -0.13 33.58 -29.55
CA GLY A 554 -0.12 34.75 -28.68
C GLY A 554 0.20 34.46 -27.22
N ARG A 555 0.62 33.25 -26.89
CA ARG A 555 1.00 32.82 -25.54
C ARG A 555 2.45 32.34 -25.52
N THR A 556 3.15 32.59 -24.43
CA THR A 556 4.49 31.98 -24.25
C THR A 556 4.32 30.48 -24.10
N SER A 557 4.95 29.71 -24.98
CA SER A 557 4.73 28.27 -25.08
C SER A 557 6.07 27.52 -25.10
N PHE A 558 6.16 26.47 -24.30
CA PHE A 558 7.32 25.55 -24.27
C PHE A 558 6.88 24.22 -24.86
N VAL A 559 7.52 23.81 -25.94
CA VAL A 559 7.18 22.58 -26.65
C VAL A 559 8.39 21.63 -26.62
N ILE A 560 8.21 20.43 -26.02
CA ILE A 560 9.18 19.35 -26.19
C ILE A 560 8.89 18.76 -27.58
N ALA A 561 9.65 19.23 -28.57
CA ALA A 561 9.34 18.94 -29.94
C ALA A 561 9.96 17.61 -30.38
N HIS A 562 9.10 16.70 -30.84
CA HIS A 562 9.47 15.46 -31.52
C HIS A 562 9.06 15.48 -33.00
N ARG A 563 8.47 16.59 -33.48
CA ARG A 563 7.99 16.76 -34.86
C ARG A 563 8.67 17.94 -35.58
N LEU A 564 8.88 17.75 -36.86
CA LEU A 564 9.53 18.73 -37.72
C LEU A 564 8.70 20.02 -37.85
N SER A 565 7.38 19.91 -38.02
CA SER A 565 6.47 21.05 -38.16
C SER A 565 6.59 22.02 -36.99
N THR A 566 6.52 21.52 -35.79
CA THR A 566 6.57 22.30 -34.55
C THR A 566 7.94 22.98 -34.37
N ILE A 567 9.04 22.28 -34.74
CA ILE A 567 10.38 22.83 -34.64
C ILE A 567 10.56 23.99 -35.63
N ARG A 568 10.04 23.87 -36.87
CA ARG A 568 10.18 24.89 -37.91
C ARG A 568 9.42 26.18 -37.61
N GLU A 569 8.29 26.09 -36.95
CA GLU A 569 7.41 27.22 -36.59
C GLU A 569 7.82 27.94 -35.30
N ALA A 570 8.73 27.38 -34.52
CA ALA A 570 9.18 27.96 -33.25
C ALA A 570 9.98 29.25 -33.44
N ASP A 571 9.67 30.27 -32.64
CA ASP A 571 10.39 31.55 -32.59
C ASP A 571 11.80 31.37 -32.03
N LEU A 572 11.98 30.43 -31.08
CA LEU A 572 13.25 30.10 -30.46
C LEU A 572 13.39 28.58 -30.31
N ILE A 573 14.47 28.03 -30.79
CA ILE A 573 14.84 26.63 -30.60
C ILE A 573 15.99 26.58 -29.61
N LEU A 574 15.81 25.80 -28.52
CA LEU A 574 16.84 25.49 -27.55
C LEU A 574 17.36 24.07 -27.80
N VAL A 575 18.59 23.96 -28.26
CA VAL A 575 19.22 22.67 -28.54
C VAL A 575 19.99 22.21 -27.32
N MET A 576 19.50 21.14 -26.71
CA MET A 576 20.06 20.61 -25.47
C MET A 576 20.92 19.36 -25.68
N ARG A 577 22.05 19.31 -24.99
CA ARG A 577 22.91 18.13 -24.91
C ARG A 577 23.56 18.06 -23.53
N GLU A 578 23.43 16.90 -22.87
CA GLU A 578 24.02 16.62 -21.54
C GLU A 578 23.70 17.70 -20.47
N GLY A 579 22.49 18.25 -20.52
CA GLY A 579 22.00 19.24 -19.58
C GLY A 579 22.34 20.69 -19.85
N ASN A 580 23.01 20.97 -20.96
CA ASN A 580 23.37 22.33 -21.38
C ASN A 580 22.62 22.75 -22.65
N ILE A 581 22.43 24.06 -22.82
CA ILE A 581 22.10 24.64 -24.14
C ILE A 581 23.39 24.73 -24.92
N ILE A 582 23.49 23.98 -26.04
CA ILE A 582 24.64 24.01 -26.92
C ILE A 582 24.44 24.97 -28.09
N GLU A 583 23.20 25.14 -28.56
CA GLU A 583 22.81 26.05 -29.60
C GLU A 583 21.45 26.67 -29.29
N GLN A 584 21.25 27.91 -29.70
CA GLN A 584 19.95 28.59 -29.63
C GLN A 584 19.78 29.54 -30.84
N GLY A 585 18.54 29.66 -31.31
CA GLY A 585 18.18 30.49 -32.47
C GLY A 585 16.91 30.01 -33.15
N ASN A 586 16.53 30.60 -34.26
CA ASN A 586 15.43 30.09 -35.08
C ASN A 586 15.88 28.98 -36.03
N HIS A 587 14.96 28.30 -36.66
CA HIS A 587 15.21 27.17 -37.55
C HIS A 587 16.22 27.51 -38.66
N LYS A 588 16.07 28.67 -39.32
CA LYS A 588 16.94 29.09 -40.43
C LYS A 588 18.36 29.42 -39.95
N GLU A 589 18.49 30.11 -38.82
CA GLU A 589 19.77 30.45 -38.22
C GLU A 589 20.56 29.21 -37.80
N LEU A 590 19.87 28.22 -37.19
CA LEU A 590 20.53 27.02 -36.72
C LEU A 590 20.95 26.09 -37.87
N LEU A 591 20.16 25.99 -38.94
CA LEU A 591 20.56 25.25 -40.13
C LEU A 591 21.78 25.89 -40.82
N ALA A 592 21.79 27.23 -40.89
CA ALA A 592 22.91 27.97 -41.52
C ALA A 592 24.23 27.80 -40.74
N LYS A 593 24.17 27.58 -39.40
CA LYS A 593 25.34 27.28 -38.55
C LYS A 593 25.97 25.91 -38.83
N ASN A 594 25.22 24.99 -39.47
CA ASN A 594 25.65 23.64 -39.81
C ASN A 594 26.23 22.88 -38.58
N GLY A 595 25.65 23.13 -37.40
CA GLY A 595 26.05 22.55 -36.11
C GLY A 595 25.24 21.31 -35.73
N PHE A 596 25.18 21.01 -34.43
CA PHE A 596 24.49 19.83 -33.90
C PHE A 596 22.98 19.81 -34.23
N TYR A 597 22.34 20.98 -34.31
CA TYR A 597 20.95 21.06 -34.76
C TYR A 597 20.80 20.57 -36.21
N ALA A 598 21.68 20.98 -37.10
CA ALA A 598 21.64 20.54 -38.48
C ALA A 598 21.91 19.04 -38.64
N GLU A 599 22.84 18.48 -37.85
CA GLU A 599 23.04 17.03 -37.77
C GLU A 599 21.79 16.29 -37.29
N LEU A 600 21.17 16.75 -36.22
CA LEU A 600 19.96 16.18 -35.66
C LEU A 600 18.80 16.25 -36.66
N TYR A 601 18.64 17.38 -37.31
CA TYR A 601 17.64 17.61 -38.35
C TYR A 601 17.82 16.65 -39.52
N ASN A 602 19.01 16.55 -40.06
CA ASN A 602 19.31 15.67 -41.18
C ASN A 602 19.23 14.20 -40.85
N SER A 603 19.54 13.80 -39.63
CA SER A 603 19.48 12.39 -39.20
C SER A 603 18.05 11.90 -38.88
N GLN A 604 17.18 12.76 -38.38
CA GLN A 604 15.83 12.39 -37.98
C GLN A 604 14.75 12.68 -39.02
N PHE A 605 15.00 13.64 -39.93
CA PHE A 605 13.94 14.20 -40.79
C PHE A 605 14.32 14.27 -42.27
N SER A 606 15.46 13.75 -42.69
CA SER A 606 15.88 13.77 -44.12
C SER A 606 15.19 12.72 -44.99
N GLU A 607 14.38 11.80 -44.39
CA GLU A 607 13.63 10.79 -45.15
C GLU A 607 12.21 11.25 -45.55
N ASP A 608 11.74 12.41 -45.08
CA ASP A 608 10.37 12.91 -45.31
C ASP A 608 10.32 14.04 -46.37
N VAL A 609 11.32 14.16 -47.31
CA VAL A 609 11.31 15.11 -48.42
C VAL A 609 11.22 14.39 -49.75
#